data_d87067c89ae537183a4322ea8c6135ae
#
_entry.id   d87067c89ae537183a4322ea8c6135ae
#
_cell.length_a   1.000
_cell.length_b   1.000
_cell.length_c   1.000
_cell.angle_alpha   90.00
_cell.angle_beta   90.00
_cell.angle_gamma   90.00
#
_symmetry.space_group_name_H-M   'P 1'
#
loop_
_entity.id
_entity.type
_entity.pdbx_description
1 polymer ?
#
loop_
_entity_poly.entity_id
_entity_poly.type
_entity_poly.pdbx_seq_one_letter_code
_entity_poly.pdbx_strand_id
1 'polypeptide(L)'
;DAVSSMLYLNFGKEEGQYIPNKYGGTDNLDAIAFLKKLNSVILTCFAGTMMIAEESSAYPLVTKPPYDGGLGFTFKWDMGFMNDSLKYMETDHLFRKYKHNNLPFSMQYAFSENYILPFSHDEVVHGKRSMVDKMFGDYWQKFASLRAFYGYIFAHPGKKLLFMGDEFAQFIEWNFAQELDWFLLEYDSHRSMQAFVKKLNGFYQKHRALYEIEDSWDGYQWIDANDANR
;
A
#
# COMPACT_ATOMS: atom_id res chain seq x y z
N ASP A 1 2.23 4.63 12.28
CA ASP A 1 0.77 4.65 12.33
C ASP A 1 0.27 6.09 12.37
N ALA A 2 -0.72 6.44 11.52
CA ALA A 2 -1.42 7.72 11.48
C ALA A 2 -0.50 8.97 11.54
N VAL A 3 0.61 8.99 10.81
CA VAL A 3 1.59 10.09 10.85
C VAL A 3 0.94 11.43 10.49
N SER A 4 -0.06 11.44 9.59
CA SER A 4 -0.84 12.65 9.28
C SER A 4 -1.48 13.30 10.51
N SER A 5 -1.88 12.53 11.54
CA SER A 5 -2.41 13.07 12.79
C SER A 5 -1.39 13.87 13.58
N MET A 6 -0.10 13.61 13.38
CA MET A 6 1.00 14.38 13.99
C MET A 6 1.36 15.62 13.17
N LEU A 7 1.25 15.56 11.84
CA LEU A 7 1.73 16.60 10.93
C LEU A 7 0.83 17.83 10.91
N TYR A 8 -0.48 17.67 11.17
CA TYR A 8 -1.46 18.74 11.01
C TYR A 8 -2.18 19.08 12.30
N LEU A 9 -2.19 20.37 12.65
CA LEU A 9 -2.91 20.91 13.81
C LEU A 9 -4.44 20.77 13.68
N ASN A 10 -4.93 20.74 12.45
CA ASN A 10 -6.35 20.61 12.12
C ASN A 10 -6.78 19.18 11.77
N PHE A 11 -5.93 18.16 11.97
CA PHE A 11 -6.29 16.78 11.68
C PHE A 11 -7.54 16.36 12.48
N GLY A 12 -8.59 15.93 11.73
CA GLY A 12 -9.88 15.54 12.33
C GLY A 12 -10.65 16.66 13.04
N LYS A 13 -10.32 17.93 12.78
CA LYS A 13 -10.96 19.11 13.37
C LYS A 13 -11.63 19.96 12.31
N GLU A 14 -12.71 20.64 12.72
CA GLU A 14 -13.40 21.62 11.90
C GLU A 14 -12.70 23.00 12.00
N GLU A 15 -13.07 23.91 11.10
CA GLU A 15 -12.57 25.28 11.12
C GLU A 15 -12.89 25.96 12.48
N GLY A 16 -11.91 26.62 13.07
CA GLY A 16 -12.01 27.24 14.39
C GLY A 16 -11.77 26.32 15.59
N GLN A 17 -11.59 25.01 15.37
CA GLN A 17 -11.31 24.04 16.45
C GLN A 17 -9.80 23.80 16.69
N TYR A 18 -8.93 24.53 16.00
CA TYR A 18 -7.48 24.44 16.15
C TYR A 18 -6.85 25.83 16.18
N ILE A 19 -5.66 25.89 16.78
CA ILE A 19 -4.85 27.11 16.81
C ILE A 19 -3.80 26.98 15.69
N PRO A 20 -3.76 27.94 14.74
CA PRO A 20 -2.71 27.95 13.71
C PRO A 20 -1.30 28.05 14.31
N ASN A 21 -0.30 27.56 13.60
CA ASN A 21 1.09 27.72 13.98
C ASN A 21 1.53 29.20 13.87
N LYS A 22 2.73 29.49 14.33
CA LYS A 22 3.29 30.87 14.36
C LYS A 22 3.38 31.56 12.99
N TYR A 23 3.21 30.81 11.90
CA TYR A 23 3.19 31.33 10.51
C TYR A 23 1.75 31.40 9.95
N GLY A 24 0.73 31.07 10.75
CA GLY A 24 -0.66 31.08 10.32
C GLY A 24 -1.10 29.81 9.58
N GLY A 25 -0.23 28.81 9.45
CA GLY A 25 -0.51 27.54 8.76
C GLY A 25 -1.01 26.44 9.70
N THR A 26 -1.32 25.29 9.11
CA THR A 26 -1.85 24.12 9.81
C THR A 26 -0.77 23.10 10.20
N ASP A 27 0.46 23.28 9.79
CA ASP A 27 1.56 22.37 10.10
C ASP A 27 1.88 22.38 11.60
N ASN A 28 2.00 21.19 12.19
CA ASN A 28 2.49 21.02 13.56
C ASN A 28 4.02 21.03 13.55
N LEU A 29 4.59 22.23 13.69
CA LEU A 29 6.04 22.45 13.56
C LEU A 29 6.86 21.66 14.57
N ASP A 30 6.36 21.45 15.79
CA ASP A 30 7.06 20.71 16.84
C ASP A 30 7.09 19.20 16.52
N ALA A 31 5.98 18.64 16.08
CA ALA A 31 5.92 17.25 15.67
C ALA A 31 6.77 16.98 14.40
N ILE A 32 6.77 17.90 13.45
CA ILE A 32 7.64 17.82 12.26
C ILE A 32 9.11 17.85 12.66
N ALA A 33 9.51 18.76 13.56
CA ALA A 33 10.89 18.83 14.08
C ALA A 33 11.28 17.55 14.83
N PHE A 34 10.36 17.02 15.64
CA PHE A 34 10.56 15.73 16.34
C PHE A 34 10.79 14.58 15.36
N LEU A 35 9.92 14.42 14.34
CA LEU A 35 10.04 13.35 13.36
C LEU A 35 11.34 13.43 12.56
N LYS A 36 11.74 14.62 12.12
CA LYS A 36 13.02 14.85 11.44
C LYS A 36 14.20 14.44 12.30
N LYS A 37 14.20 14.82 13.57
CA LYS A 37 15.26 14.47 14.53
C LYS A 37 15.25 12.98 14.82
N LEU A 38 14.09 12.38 15.09
CA LEU A 38 13.93 10.95 15.36
C LEU A 38 14.50 10.12 14.21
N ASN A 39 14.05 10.37 12.98
CA ASN A 39 14.50 9.63 11.79
C ASN A 39 16.00 9.80 11.57
N SER A 40 16.54 11.01 11.72
CA SER A 40 17.99 11.25 11.60
C SER A 40 18.80 10.44 12.62
N VAL A 41 18.36 10.41 13.87
CA VAL A 41 19.06 9.65 14.93
C VAL A 41 18.98 8.15 14.68
N ILE A 42 17.78 7.63 14.38
CA ILE A 42 17.60 6.19 14.15
C ILE A 42 18.42 5.71 12.95
N LEU A 43 18.32 6.39 11.82
CA LEU A 43 19.06 5.98 10.61
C LEU A 43 20.56 6.13 10.73
N THR A 44 21.04 7.06 11.58
CA THR A 44 22.47 7.23 11.82
C THR A 44 23.04 6.22 12.84
N CYS A 45 22.30 5.98 13.93
CA CYS A 45 22.80 5.18 15.04
C CYS A 45 22.49 3.69 14.94
N PHE A 46 21.47 3.31 14.16
CA PHE A 46 20.95 1.93 14.08
C PHE A 46 20.94 1.46 12.63
N ALA A 47 22.09 1.07 12.13
CA ALA A 47 22.26 0.59 10.75
C ALA A 47 21.28 -0.56 10.42
N GLY A 48 20.63 -0.49 9.27
CA GLY A 48 19.69 -1.49 8.81
C GLY A 48 18.25 -1.30 9.33
N THR A 49 17.98 -0.32 10.19
CA THR A 49 16.62 0.02 10.61
C THR A 49 15.89 0.78 9.51
N MET A 50 14.63 0.40 9.26
CA MET A 50 13.74 1.12 8.35
C MET A 50 12.69 1.90 9.15
N MET A 51 12.54 3.18 8.86
CA MET A 51 11.49 4.03 9.39
C MET A 51 10.40 4.17 8.34
N ILE A 52 9.22 3.65 8.63
CA ILE A 52 8.11 3.55 7.67
C ILE A 52 6.94 4.39 8.16
N ALA A 53 6.43 5.28 7.31
CA ALA A 53 5.29 6.13 7.62
C ALA A 53 4.00 5.56 7.04
N GLU A 54 2.99 5.34 7.89
CA GLU A 54 1.60 5.37 7.45
C GLU A 54 1.16 6.83 7.42
N GLU A 55 1.18 7.40 6.25
CA GLU A 55 0.83 8.80 6.03
C GLU A 55 -0.10 8.89 4.82
N SER A 56 -1.39 9.17 5.07
CA SER A 56 -2.46 9.11 4.08
C SER A 56 -2.75 10.44 3.37
N SER A 57 -2.09 11.51 3.79
CA SER A 57 -2.28 12.84 3.19
C SER A 57 -1.30 13.11 2.05
N ALA A 58 -1.46 14.25 1.41
CA ALA A 58 -0.55 14.75 0.39
C ALA A 58 0.66 15.51 0.97
N TYR A 59 1.04 15.26 2.24
CA TYR A 59 2.22 15.89 2.83
C TYR A 59 3.48 15.54 2.02
N PRO A 60 4.25 16.55 1.56
CA PRO A 60 5.36 16.32 0.66
C PRO A 60 6.62 15.87 1.38
N LEU A 61 7.53 15.21 0.64
CA LEU A 61 8.90 14.89 1.06
C LEU A 61 8.98 14.03 2.33
N VAL A 62 7.99 13.15 2.55
CA VAL A 62 7.97 12.26 3.73
C VAL A 62 9.21 11.38 3.75
N THR A 63 9.63 10.86 2.60
CA THR A 63 10.78 9.95 2.47
C THR A 63 12.09 10.63 2.02
N LYS A 64 12.07 11.95 1.82
CA LYS A 64 13.30 12.68 1.52
C LYS A 64 14.08 12.99 2.80
N PRO A 65 15.41 13.08 2.72
CA PRO A 65 16.24 13.38 3.89
C PRO A 65 15.92 14.75 4.51
N PRO A 66 16.12 14.95 5.83
CA PRO A 66 15.88 16.24 6.48
C PRO A 66 16.68 17.40 5.91
N TYR A 67 17.90 17.17 5.38
CA TYR A 67 18.72 18.21 4.75
C TYR A 67 18.15 18.68 3.40
N ASP A 68 17.31 17.84 2.75
CA ASP A 68 16.54 18.22 1.55
C ASP A 68 15.11 18.71 1.89
N GLY A 69 14.85 19.00 3.18
CA GLY A 69 13.55 19.49 3.66
C GLY A 69 12.56 18.39 4.07
N GLY A 70 12.88 17.11 3.81
CA GLY A 70 12.01 15.97 4.09
C GLY A 70 11.91 15.58 5.56
N LEU A 71 11.03 14.58 5.85
CA LEU A 71 10.85 14.04 7.19
C LEU A 71 11.87 12.94 7.54
N GLY A 72 12.54 12.35 6.53
CA GLY A 72 13.56 11.33 6.72
C GLY A 72 13.05 9.91 6.94
N PHE A 73 11.81 9.60 6.63
CA PHE A 73 11.35 8.21 6.61
C PHE A 73 12.04 7.43 5.48
N THR A 74 12.23 6.13 5.68
CA THR A 74 12.76 5.25 4.63
C THR A 74 11.71 4.99 3.56
N PHE A 75 10.46 4.73 4.00
CA PHE A 75 9.33 4.47 3.14
C PHE A 75 8.05 5.14 3.65
N LYS A 76 7.10 5.30 2.72
CA LYS A 76 5.72 5.72 2.98
C LYS A 76 4.75 4.69 2.40
N TRP A 77 3.65 4.41 3.09
CA TRP A 77 2.57 3.59 2.52
C TRP A 77 1.84 4.33 1.42
N ASP A 78 1.64 3.66 0.27
CA ASP A 78 0.82 4.18 -0.83
C ASP A 78 -0.66 3.84 -0.60
N MET A 79 -1.30 4.62 0.25
CA MET A 79 -2.73 4.44 0.56
C MET A 79 -3.61 4.74 -0.66
N GLY A 80 -3.18 5.60 -1.58
CA GLY A 80 -3.87 5.92 -2.83
C GLY A 80 -3.94 4.71 -3.75
N PHE A 81 -2.80 4.07 -4.01
CA PHE A 81 -2.73 2.83 -4.79
C PHE A 81 -3.61 1.73 -4.19
N MET A 82 -3.51 1.51 -2.88
CA MET A 82 -4.29 0.50 -2.18
C MET A 82 -5.79 0.73 -2.36
N ASN A 83 -6.28 1.94 -2.07
CA ASN A 83 -7.69 2.27 -2.18
C ASN A 83 -8.22 2.15 -3.62
N ASP A 84 -7.50 2.71 -4.60
CA ASP A 84 -7.93 2.72 -5.99
C ASP A 84 -7.92 1.32 -6.61
N SER A 85 -6.88 0.53 -6.34
CA SER A 85 -6.79 -0.84 -6.86
C SER A 85 -7.83 -1.77 -6.24
N LEU A 86 -8.11 -1.67 -4.93
CA LEU A 86 -9.19 -2.44 -4.29
C LEU A 86 -10.57 -2.06 -4.85
N LYS A 87 -10.84 -0.76 -5.01
CA LYS A 87 -12.08 -0.28 -5.62
C LYS A 87 -12.29 -0.81 -7.04
N TYR A 88 -11.21 -0.93 -7.82
CA TYR A 88 -11.26 -1.56 -9.13
C TYR A 88 -11.57 -3.06 -9.02
N MET A 89 -10.91 -3.78 -8.13
CA MET A 89 -11.07 -5.23 -7.97
C MET A 89 -12.44 -5.63 -7.42
N GLU A 90 -13.07 -4.81 -6.59
CA GLU A 90 -14.44 -4.99 -6.08
C GLU A 90 -15.52 -4.77 -7.13
N THR A 91 -15.17 -4.08 -8.22
CA THR A 91 -16.12 -3.77 -9.29
C THR A 91 -16.42 -5.02 -10.11
N ASP A 92 -17.71 -5.19 -10.47
CA ASP A 92 -18.16 -6.21 -11.43
C ASP A 92 -17.33 -6.14 -12.72
N HIS A 93 -16.87 -7.30 -13.21
CA HIS A 93 -16.02 -7.42 -14.40
C HIS A 93 -16.57 -6.67 -15.61
N LEU A 94 -17.90 -6.64 -15.79
CA LEU A 94 -18.57 -5.93 -16.88
C LEU A 94 -18.38 -4.40 -16.81
N PHE A 95 -18.20 -3.88 -15.62
CA PHE A 95 -18.10 -2.44 -15.36
C PHE A 95 -16.68 -1.96 -15.10
N ARG A 96 -15.69 -2.84 -15.01
CA ARG A 96 -14.28 -2.49 -14.74
C ARG A 96 -13.71 -1.51 -15.76
N LYS A 97 -14.10 -1.60 -17.02
CA LYS A 97 -13.67 -0.66 -18.07
C LYS A 97 -13.97 0.80 -17.73
N TYR A 98 -15.05 1.07 -17.00
CA TYR A 98 -15.43 2.42 -16.55
C TYR A 98 -14.66 2.89 -15.29
N LYS A 99 -13.89 1.98 -14.67
CA LYS A 99 -13.03 2.24 -13.51
C LYS A 99 -11.54 2.06 -13.84
N HIS A 100 -11.21 1.91 -15.12
CA HIS A 100 -9.84 1.64 -15.56
C HIS A 100 -8.83 2.64 -14.99
N ASN A 101 -9.18 3.91 -14.93
CA ASN A 101 -8.31 4.97 -14.40
C ASN A 101 -7.83 4.73 -12.97
N ASN A 102 -8.51 3.90 -12.18
CA ASN A 102 -8.06 3.54 -10.83
C ASN A 102 -6.74 2.73 -10.84
N LEU A 103 -6.39 2.08 -11.95
CA LEU A 103 -5.14 1.32 -12.05
C LEU A 103 -3.94 2.22 -12.44
N PRO A 104 -4.00 3.02 -13.53
CA PRO A 104 -2.86 3.83 -13.94
C PRO A 104 -2.66 5.12 -13.12
N PHE A 105 -3.66 5.55 -12.32
CA PHE A 105 -3.58 6.82 -11.61
C PHE A 105 -2.39 6.91 -10.65
N SER A 106 -2.08 5.84 -9.93
CA SER A 106 -0.95 5.79 -8.99
C SER A 106 0.39 6.09 -9.66
N MET A 107 0.54 5.78 -10.95
CA MET A 107 1.76 6.07 -11.69
C MET A 107 2.05 7.57 -11.85
N GLN A 108 1.05 8.44 -11.67
CA GLN A 108 1.27 9.89 -11.73
C GLN A 108 2.14 10.39 -10.56
N TYR A 109 2.19 9.66 -9.45
CA TYR A 109 2.95 10.02 -8.27
C TYR A 109 3.88 8.91 -7.74
N ALA A 110 3.92 7.75 -8.40
CA ALA A 110 4.66 6.55 -7.95
C ALA A 110 6.13 6.80 -7.58
N PHE A 111 6.76 7.82 -8.15
CA PHE A 111 8.17 8.18 -7.91
C PHE A 111 8.35 9.47 -7.10
N SER A 112 7.27 9.99 -6.51
CA SER A 112 7.35 11.18 -5.64
C SER A 112 7.93 10.86 -4.26
N GLU A 113 7.72 9.63 -3.79
CA GLU A 113 8.17 9.10 -2.51
C GLU A 113 8.69 7.66 -2.69
N ASN A 114 9.35 7.12 -1.67
CA ASN A 114 9.70 5.70 -1.64
C ASN A 114 8.49 4.92 -1.10
N TYR A 115 7.71 4.32 -1.97
CA TYR A 115 6.45 3.70 -1.59
C TYR A 115 6.55 2.22 -1.21
N ILE A 116 5.71 1.83 -0.23
CA ILE A 116 5.28 0.46 0.00
C ILE A 116 3.82 0.37 -0.44
N LEU A 117 3.44 -0.66 -1.19
CA LEU A 117 2.06 -0.96 -1.60
C LEU A 117 1.39 -1.72 -0.45
N PRO A 118 0.56 -1.06 0.41
CA PRO A 118 0.18 -1.62 1.70
C PRO A 118 -1.15 -2.35 1.61
N PHE A 119 -1.12 -3.69 1.59
CA PHE A 119 -2.29 -4.51 1.87
C PHE A 119 -2.11 -5.06 3.28
N SER A 120 -2.45 -4.22 4.27
CA SER A 120 -2.22 -4.46 5.68
C SER A 120 -3.42 -5.10 6.39
N HIS A 121 -3.35 -5.22 7.71
CA HIS A 121 -4.47 -5.67 8.53
C HIS A 121 -5.69 -4.77 8.40
N ASP A 122 -5.50 -3.46 8.20
CA ASP A 122 -6.61 -2.50 8.12
C ASP A 122 -7.55 -2.76 6.93
N GLU A 123 -7.05 -3.36 5.86
CA GLU A 123 -7.89 -3.70 4.70
C GLU A 123 -8.73 -4.96 4.91
N VAL A 124 -8.44 -5.75 5.95
CA VAL A 124 -9.08 -7.06 6.18
C VAL A 124 -9.74 -7.20 7.54
N VAL A 125 -10.13 -6.08 8.17
CA VAL A 125 -10.78 -6.01 9.49
C VAL A 125 -12.00 -5.10 9.47
N HIS A 126 -12.79 -5.12 10.55
CA HIS A 126 -13.85 -4.15 10.86
C HIS A 126 -14.94 -4.02 9.79
N GLY A 127 -15.41 -5.12 9.23
CA GLY A 127 -16.47 -5.15 8.21
C GLY A 127 -16.00 -4.79 6.80
N LYS A 128 -14.68 -4.73 6.59
CA LYS A 128 -14.08 -4.46 5.27
C LYS A 128 -13.97 -5.70 4.38
N ARG A 129 -14.26 -6.88 4.88
CA ARG A 129 -14.10 -8.20 4.24
C ARG A 129 -12.64 -8.61 4.08
N SER A 130 -12.38 -9.91 3.93
CA SER A 130 -11.04 -10.41 3.61
C SER A 130 -10.63 -10.07 2.17
N MET A 131 -9.33 -10.19 1.85
CA MET A 131 -8.82 -9.85 0.53
C MET A 131 -9.49 -10.65 -0.58
N VAL A 132 -9.69 -11.96 -0.41
CA VAL A 132 -10.38 -12.80 -1.40
C VAL A 132 -11.87 -12.47 -1.49
N ASP A 133 -12.51 -12.10 -0.38
CA ASP A 133 -13.94 -11.80 -0.37
C ASP A 133 -14.26 -10.44 -0.99
N LYS A 134 -13.30 -9.52 -1.03
CA LYS A 134 -13.41 -8.27 -1.81
C LYS A 134 -13.48 -8.49 -3.31
N MET A 135 -12.91 -9.59 -3.82
CA MET A 135 -12.91 -9.88 -5.25
C MET A 135 -14.35 -10.14 -5.71
N PHE A 136 -14.75 -9.50 -6.82
CA PHE A 136 -16.09 -9.69 -7.39
C PHE A 136 -16.23 -11.09 -8.02
N GLY A 137 -17.47 -11.65 -7.94
CA GLY A 137 -17.86 -12.87 -8.62
C GLY A 137 -18.06 -14.08 -7.73
N ASP A 138 -18.18 -15.26 -8.36
CA ASP A 138 -18.30 -16.55 -7.69
C ASP A 138 -16.96 -17.00 -7.07
N TYR A 139 -16.98 -18.15 -6.39
CA TYR A 139 -15.81 -18.70 -5.71
C TYR A 139 -14.58 -18.81 -6.64
N TRP A 140 -14.75 -19.36 -7.85
CA TRP A 140 -13.66 -19.50 -8.80
C TRP A 140 -13.16 -18.14 -9.29
N GLN A 141 -14.08 -17.23 -9.60
CA GLN A 141 -13.77 -15.88 -10.08
C GLN A 141 -13.02 -15.06 -9.03
N LYS A 142 -13.38 -15.20 -7.74
CA LYS A 142 -12.66 -14.55 -6.63
C LYS A 142 -11.18 -14.95 -6.61
N PHE A 143 -10.90 -16.26 -6.65
CA PHE A 143 -9.51 -16.75 -6.68
C PHE A 143 -8.76 -16.36 -7.96
N ALA A 144 -9.43 -16.39 -9.11
CA ALA A 144 -8.82 -15.96 -10.38
C ALA A 144 -8.47 -14.46 -10.36
N SER A 145 -9.40 -13.63 -9.88
CA SER A 145 -9.20 -12.19 -9.72
C SER A 145 -8.09 -11.87 -8.72
N LEU A 146 -8.03 -12.59 -7.60
CA LEU A 146 -6.99 -12.39 -6.59
C LEU A 146 -5.59 -12.72 -7.12
N ARG A 147 -5.46 -13.81 -7.91
CA ARG A 147 -4.18 -14.14 -8.57
C ARG A 147 -3.74 -13.05 -9.56
N ALA A 148 -4.68 -12.56 -10.38
CA ALA A 148 -4.40 -11.47 -11.32
C ALA A 148 -3.98 -10.20 -10.58
N PHE A 149 -4.68 -9.89 -9.49
CA PHE A 149 -4.39 -8.73 -8.65
C PHE A 149 -3.00 -8.80 -8.01
N TYR A 150 -2.63 -9.95 -7.45
CA TYR A 150 -1.28 -10.11 -6.89
C TYR A 150 -0.20 -10.04 -7.97
N GLY A 151 -0.45 -10.58 -9.16
CA GLY A 151 0.45 -10.39 -10.30
C GLY A 151 0.67 -8.92 -10.63
N TYR A 152 -0.41 -8.13 -10.64
CA TYR A 152 -0.35 -6.68 -10.86
C TYR A 152 0.43 -5.96 -9.76
N ILE A 153 0.14 -6.24 -8.47
CA ILE A 153 0.87 -5.65 -7.34
C ILE A 153 2.37 -5.91 -7.45
N PHE A 154 2.75 -7.15 -7.77
CA PHE A 154 4.17 -7.52 -7.86
C PHE A 154 4.89 -6.90 -9.06
N ALA A 155 4.17 -6.58 -10.13
CA ALA A 155 4.72 -5.90 -11.30
C ALA A 155 4.73 -4.36 -11.16
N HIS A 156 3.91 -3.78 -10.28
CA HIS A 156 3.84 -2.34 -10.06
C HIS A 156 5.08 -1.84 -9.28
N PRO A 157 5.65 -0.66 -9.57
CA PRO A 157 6.72 -0.06 -8.76
C PRO A 157 6.35 0.09 -7.29
N GLY A 158 7.32 0.01 -6.40
CA GLY A 158 7.15 0.08 -4.95
C GLY A 158 7.32 -1.27 -4.24
N LYS A 159 7.61 -1.23 -2.94
CA LYS A 159 7.79 -2.42 -2.11
C LYS A 159 6.45 -3.11 -1.84
N LYS A 160 6.47 -4.43 -1.68
CA LYS A 160 5.26 -5.25 -1.54
C LYS A 160 4.97 -5.56 -0.08
N LEU A 161 3.71 -5.38 0.33
CA LEU A 161 3.24 -5.79 1.65
C LEU A 161 1.90 -6.50 1.50
N LEU A 162 1.87 -7.78 1.88
CA LEU A 162 0.65 -8.57 2.04
C LEU A 162 0.53 -8.98 3.50
N PHE A 163 -0.66 -8.82 4.07
CA PHE A 163 -0.90 -9.23 5.44
C PHE A 163 -1.04 -10.76 5.54
N MET A 164 -0.71 -11.31 6.72
CA MET A 164 -0.78 -12.75 6.98
C MET A 164 -2.19 -13.31 6.75
N GLY A 165 -2.28 -14.45 6.07
CA GLY A 165 -3.54 -15.08 5.67
C GLY A 165 -3.95 -14.75 4.23
N ASP A 166 -3.51 -13.60 3.68
CA ASP A 166 -3.81 -13.21 2.30
C ASP A 166 -3.13 -14.14 1.29
N GLU A 167 -1.97 -14.72 1.64
CA GLU A 167 -1.21 -15.63 0.79
C GLU A 167 -1.93 -16.95 0.50
N PHE A 168 -2.85 -17.37 1.36
CA PHE A 168 -3.70 -18.54 1.11
C PHE A 168 -5.19 -18.20 1.00
N ALA A 169 -5.49 -16.89 0.86
CA ALA A 169 -6.84 -16.37 0.63
C ALA A 169 -7.83 -16.70 1.76
N GLN A 170 -7.47 -16.43 3.02
CA GLN A 170 -8.38 -16.59 4.15
C GLN A 170 -9.69 -15.85 3.88
N PHE A 171 -10.84 -16.52 4.12
CA PHE A 171 -12.15 -15.95 3.81
C PHE A 171 -12.69 -15.03 4.90
N ILE A 172 -12.41 -15.33 6.18
CA ILE A 172 -12.84 -14.45 7.26
C ILE A 172 -11.89 -13.26 7.40
N GLU A 173 -12.40 -12.19 7.94
CA GLU A 173 -11.57 -11.06 8.37
C GLU A 173 -10.55 -11.51 9.43
N TRP A 174 -9.41 -10.82 9.46
CA TRP A 174 -8.42 -11.09 10.49
C TRP A 174 -8.98 -10.81 11.89
N ASN A 175 -8.79 -11.77 12.79
CA ASN A 175 -9.15 -11.66 14.18
C ASN A 175 -7.91 -11.94 15.05
N PHE A 176 -7.45 -10.92 15.77
CA PHE A 176 -6.26 -11.02 16.62
C PHE A 176 -6.44 -11.98 17.82
N ALA A 177 -7.68 -12.36 18.17
CA ALA A 177 -7.98 -13.24 19.29
C ALA A 177 -7.91 -14.73 18.93
N GLN A 178 -7.68 -15.07 17.65
CA GLN A 178 -7.59 -16.46 17.19
C GLN A 178 -6.48 -16.62 16.15
N GLU A 179 -6.05 -17.86 15.95
CA GLU A 179 -5.14 -18.19 14.86
C GLU A 179 -5.80 -18.04 13.48
N LEU A 180 -4.98 -18.00 12.44
CA LEU A 180 -5.46 -18.02 11.05
C LEU A 180 -6.17 -19.36 10.76
N ASP A 181 -7.07 -19.35 9.78
CA ASP A 181 -7.86 -20.51 9.36
C ASP A 181 -7.00 -21.53 8.58
N TRP A 182 -5.96 -22.07 9.21
CA TRP A 182 -5.00 -23.00 8.58
C TRP A 182 -5.65 -24.24 7.97
N PHE A 183 -6.84 -24.67 8.46
CA PHE A 183 -7.61 -25.77 7.88
C PHE A 183 -8.01 -25.51 6.41
N LEU A 184 -8.05 -24.26 5.97
CA LEU A 184 -8.35 -23.92 4.59
C LEU A 184 -7.31 -24.51 3.61
N LEU A 185 -6.09 -24.80 4.07
CA LEU A 185 -5.05 -25.43 3.25
C LEU A 185 -5.38 -26.90 2.89
N GLU A 186 -6.38 -27.51 3.49
CA GLU A 186 -6.91 -28.81 3.09
C GLU A 186 -7.68 -28.73 1.76
N TYR A 187 -8.16 -27.52 1.39
CA TYR A 187 -8.87 -27.29 0.14
C TYR A 187 -7.92 -26.85 -0.99
N ASP A 188 -8.13 -27.43 -2.17
CA ASP A 188 -7.25 -27.24 -3.34
C ASP A 188 -7.08 -25.78 -3.75
N SER A 189 -8.13 -24.97 -3.68
CA SER A 189 -8.08 -23.57 -4.10
C SER A 189 -7.13 -22.76 -3.21
N HIS A 190 -7.20 -22.94 -1.89
CA HIS A 190 -6.35 -22.25 -0.91
C HIS A 190 -4.91 -22.74 -0.96
N ARG A 191 -4.70 -24.04 -1.04
CA ARG A 191 -3.37 -24.64 -1.20
C ARG A 191 -2.70 -24.18 -2.51
N SER A 192 -3.47 -24.12 -3.60
CA SER A 192 -2.98 -23.62 -4.89
C SER A 192 -2.66 -22.14 -4.86
N MET A 193 -3.45 -21.35 -4.11
CA MET A 193 -3.20 -19.92 -3.92
C MET A 193 -1.90 -19.68 -3.15
N GLN A 194 -1.67 -20.40 -2.06
CA GLN A 194 -0.42 -20.31 -1.30
C GLN A 194 0.78 -20.70 -2.18
N ALA A 195 0.65 -21.78 -2.96
CA ALA A 195 1.69 -22.20 -3.88
C ALA A 195 1.95 -21.14 -4.97
N PHE A 196 0.91 -20.46 -5.45
CA PHE A 196 1.03 -19.35 -6.39
C PHE A 196 1.80 -18.19 -5.78
N VAL A 197 1.42 -17.72 -4.58
CA VAL A 197 2.11 -16.61 -3.91
C VAL A 197 3.57 -16.95 -3.62
N LYS A 198 3.85 -18.20 -3.19
CA LYS A 198 5.23 -18.67 -3.02
C LYS A 198 6.04 -18.58 -4.32
N LYS A 199 5.44 -19.01 -5.45
CA LYS A 199 6.09 -18.91 -6.78
C LYS A 199 6.28 -17.46 -7.19
N LEU A 200 5.28 -16.60 -6.95
CA LEU A 200 5.32 -15.18 -7.27
C LEU A 200 6.44 -14.46 -6.50
N ASN A 201 6.59 -14.73 -5.19
CA ASN A 201 7.70 -14.24 -4.39
C ASN A 201 9.07 -14.70 -4.94
N GLY A 202 9.19 -15.98 -5.28
CA GLY A 202 10.41 -16.52 -5.87
C GLY A 202 10.72 -15.95 -7.26
N PHE A 203 9.69 -15.66 -8.05
CA PHE A 203 9.81 -14.97 -9.32
C PHE A 203 10.31 -13.53 -9.12
N TYR A 204 9.66 -12.77 -8.25
CA TYR A 204 10.06 -11.41 -7.92
C TYR A 204 11.53 -11.33 -7.50
N GLN A 205 11.97 -12.18 -6.58
CA GLN A 205 13.36 -12.18 -6.10
C GLN A 205 14.40 -12.51 -7.20
N LYS A 206 14.02 -13.33 -8.19
CA LYS A 206 14.92 -13.76 -9.28
C LYS A 206 14.99 -12.75 -10.43
N HIS A 207 13.99 -11.89 -10.58
CA HIS A 207 13.88 -10.99 -11.72
C HIS A 207 14.09 -9.52 -11.29
N ARG A 208 15.34 -9.08 -11.36
CA ARG A 208 15.79 -7.74 -10.98
C ARG A 208 14.98 -6.61 -11.62
N ALA A 209 14.49 -6.81 -12.84
CA ALA A 209 13.63 -5.86 -13.53
C ALA A 209 12.37 -5.44 -12.76
N LEU A 210 11.95 -6.24 -11.75
CA LEU A 210 10.77 -5.94 -10.94
C LEU A 210 11.07 -5.07 -9.70
N TYR A 211 12.33 -4.84 -9.37
CA TYR A 211 12.68 -4.13 -8.13
C TYR A 211 13.99 -3.33 -8.17
N GLU A 212 14.80 -3.47 -9.23
CA GLU A 212 16.13 -2.82 -9.26
C GLU A 212 16.03 -1.31 -9.52
N ILE A 213 15.11 -0.91 -10.40
CA ILE A 213 14.80 0.48 -10.72
C ILE A 213 13.31 0.67 -10.50
N GLU A 214 12.92 0.95 -9.25
CA GLU A 214 11.52 1.13 -8.87
C GLU A 214 11.21 2.55 -8.35
N ASP A 215 12.18 3.46 -8.49
CA ASP A 215 12.16 4.84 -8.01
C ASP A 215 12.18 5.89 -9.14
N SER A 216 12.14 5.43 -10.39
CA SER A 216 12.13 6.30 -11.56
C SER A 216 11.42 5.68 -12.77
N TRP A 217 11.11 6.53 -13.75
CA TRP A 217 10.53 6.10 -15.02
C TRP A 217 11.46 5.22 -15.87
N ASP A 218 12.75 5.14 -15.57
CA ASP A 218 13.69 4.28 -16.28
C ASP A 218 13.38 2.78 -16.06
N GLY A 219 12.71 2.46 -14.96
CA GLY A 219 12.31 1.09 -14.62
C GLY A 219 10.88 0.72 -15.04
N TYR A 220 10.09 1.66 -15.60
CA TYR A 220 8.68 1.42 -15.91
C TYR A 220 8.23 2.11 -17.19
N GLN A 221 7.53 1.37 -18.04
CA GLN A 221 6.94 1.91 -19.25
C GLN A 221 5.55 1.32 -19.49
N TRP A 222 4.57 2.18 -19.75
CA TRP A 222 3.28 1.75 -20.26
C TRP A 222 3.42 1.32 -21.72
N ILE A 223 2.82 0.16 -22.07
CA ILE A 223 2.58 -0.21 -23.47
C ILE A 223 1.37 0.56 -23.99
N ASP A 224 0.27 0.52 -23.25
CA ASP A 224 -0.94 1.31 -23.47
C ASP A 224 -1.65 1.56 -22.13
N ALA A 225 -1.58 2.78 -21.62
CA ALA A 225 -2.23 3.16 -20.36
C ALA A 225 -3.77 3.27 -20.48
N ASN A 226 -4.29 3.32 -21.70
CA ASN A 226 -5.72 3.55 -21.97
C ASN A 226 -6.46 2.28 -22.40
N ASP A 227 -5.80 1.12 -22.44
CA ASP A 227 -6.45 -0.14 -22.81
C ASP A 227 -7.39 -0.64 -21.70
N ALA A 228 -8.59 -0.11 -21.69
CA ALA A 228 -9.63 -0.46 -20.71
C ALA A 228 -10.37 -1.79 -21.04
N ASN A 229 -10.04 -2.45 -22.15
CA ASN A 229 -10.77 -3.63 -22.65
C ASN A 229 -10.02 -4.94 -22.44
N ARG A 230 -8.84 -4.91 -21.86
CA ARG A 230 -8.00 -6.10 -21.61
C ARG A 230 -7.69 -6.30 -20.15
#